data_9469cc460ae23ed05014e0daefb6cb2e
#
_entry.id   9469cc460ae23ed05014e0daefb6cb2e
#
_cell.length_a   1.000
_cell.length_b   1.000
_cell.length_c   1.000
_cell.angle_alpha   90.00
_cell.angle_beta   90.00
_cell.angle_gamma   90.00
#
_symmetry.space_group_name_H-M   'P 1'
#
loop_
_entity.id
_entity.type
_entity.pdbx_description
1 polymer ?
#
loop_
_entity_poly.entity_id
_entity_poly.type
_entity_poly.pdbx_seq_one_letter_code
_entity_poly.pdbx_strand_id
1 'polypeptide(L)'
;MYQNITISGLPGAGSTTLLQHLKLVLKDEGWQGFSGGEFMRAYATEKGYFDPSSGGHHDATVYSDEFDREVDMDMRSKLMSEKKWVLESWLSGFLAQQVPGVLKVLMVCSNKAVRIDRIVNRDAISPDLALANMNNRYEKNLKKWQRVYAQEWQDWVVAPNRVKSSDPIDFWRQDLYDVVIDTYSVSQLEATNIVLNAIKSTQ
;
A
#
# COMPACT_ATOMS: atom_id res chain seq x y z
N MET A 1 -19.70 -9.66 4.42
CA MET A 1 -18.68 -9.72 5.50
C MET A 1 -17.29 -9.68 4.89
N TYR A 2 -16.43 -8.78 5.35
CA TYR A 2 -15.03 -8.73 4.93
C TYR A 2 -14.24 -9.88 5.55
N GLN A 3 -13.40 -10.52 4.74
CA GLN A 3 -12.57 -11.66 5.11
C GLN A 3 -11.07 -11.31 5.11
N ASN A 4 -10.70 -10.28 4.35
CA ASN A 4 -9.34 -9.76 4.22
C ASN A 4 -9.36 -8.23 4.22
N ILE A 5 -8.21 -7.63 4.47
CA ILE A 5 -7.99 -6.18 4.46
C ILE A 5 -6.79 -5.88 3.58
N THR A 6 -6.88 -4.85 2.74
CA THR A 6 -5.72 -4.25 2.09
C THR A 6 -5.51 -2.83 2.56
N ILE A 7 -4.26 -2.42 2.73
CA ILE A 7 -3.87 -1.08 3.13
C ILE A 7 -2.92 -0.53 2.06
N SER A 8 -3.39 0.41 1.27
CA SER A 8 -2.56 1.14 0.31
C SER A 8 -2.20 2.52 0.84
N GLY A 9 -1.07 3.03 0.42
CA GLY A 9 -0.67 4.40 0.73
C GLY A 9 0.71 4.74 0.21
N LEU A 10 0.89 6.01 -0.12
CA LEU A 10 2.18 6.53 -0.53
C LEU A 10 3.09 6.76 0.69
N PRO A 11 4.41 6.84 0.52
CA PRO A 11 5.36 7.05 1.62
C PRO A 11 4.96 8.20 2.55
N GLY A 12 5.02 7.97 3.86
CA GLY A 12 4.63 8.93 4.89
C GLY A 12 3.12 9.03 5.14
N ALA A 13 2.29 8.26 4.43
CA ALA A 13 0.84 8.23 4.68
C ALA A 13 0.42 7.41 5.93
N GLY A 14 1.32 6.60 6.52
CA GLY A 14 1.05 5.86 7.75
C GLY A 14 0.50 4.45 7.57
N SER A 15 0.54 3.89 6.37
CA SER A 15 0.03 2.54 6.06
C SER A 15 0.69 1.44 6.89
N THR A 16 2.01 1.46 7.03
CA THR A 16 2.75 0.47 7.85
C THR A 16 2.39 0.58 9.34
N THR A 17 2.18 1.79 9.87
CA THR A 17 1.74 1.99 11.26
C THR A 17 0.36 1.38 11.49
N LEU A 18 -0.59 1.61 10.57
CA LEU A 18 -1.91 0.99 10.64
C LEU A 18 -1.82 -0.53 10.59
N LEU A 19 -0.99 -1.10 9.70
CA LEU A 19 -0.75 -2.55 9.65
C LEU A 19 -0.28 -3.09 11.01
N GLN A 20 0.71 -2.45 11.64
CA GLN A 20 1.24 -2.90 12.92
C GLN A 20 0.15 -2.88 14.03
N HIS A 21 -0.67 -1.83 14.08
CA HIS A 21 -1.77 -1.75 15.04
C HIS A 21 -2.83 -2.84 14.80
N LEU A 22 -3.23 -3.05 13.54
CA LEU A 22 -4.20 -4.11 13.21
C LEU A 22 -3.65 -5.51 13.51
N LYS A 23 -2.36 -5.77 13.25
CA LYS A 23 -1.71 -7.02 13.65
C LYS A 23 -1.79 -7.28 15.15
N LEU A 24 -1.64 -6.25 15.96
CA LEU A 24 -1.73 -6.39 17.43
C LEU A 24 -3.17 -6.65 17.87
N VAL A 25 -4.12 -5.85 17.40
CA VAL A 25 -5.52 -5.91 17.86
C VAL A 25 -6.25 -7.16 17.35
N LEU A 26 -5.95 -7.61 16.14
CA LEU A 26 -6.62 -8.75 15.50
C LEU A 26 -5.86 -10.09 15.70
N LYS A 27 -4.77 -10.09 16.46
CA LYS A 27 -3.93 -11.28 16.68
C LYS A 27 -4.72 -12.47 17.22
N ASP A 28 -5.49 -12.24 18.26
CA ASP A 28 -6.22 -13.30 18.96
C ASP A 28 -7.41 -13.83 18.13
N GLU A 29 -7.82 -13.07 17.11
CA GLU A 29 -8.79 -13.50 16.12
C GLU A 29 -8.17 -14.31 14.97
N GLY A 30 -6.85 -14.52 14.99
CA GLY A 30 -6.11 -15.30 13.98
C GLY A 30 -5.81 -14.55 12.68
N TRP A 31 -5.84 -13.21 12.70
CA TRP A 31 -5.42 -12.42 11.54
C TRP A 31 -3.90 -12.38 11.39
N GLN A 32 -3.44 -12.42 10.15
CA GLN A 32 -2.04 -12.33 9.76
C GLN A 32 -1.78 -11.03 9.02
N GLY A 33 -0.60 -10.47 9.17
CA GLY A 33 -0.22 -9.22 8.49
C GLY A 33 1.05 -9.39 7.67
N PHE A 34 1.05 -8.82 6.47
CA PHE A 34 2.19 -8.79 5.56
C PHE A 34 2.40 -7.38 4.99
N SER A 35 3.64 -6.93 4.98
CA SER A 35 4.06 -5.68 4.32
C SER A 35 4.95 -5.98 3.13
N GLY A 36 4.47 -5.65 1.94
CA GLY A 36 5.25 -5.75 0.70
C GLY A 36 6.51 -4.88 0.76
N GLY A 37 6.40 -3.68 1.36
CA GLY A 37 7.55 -2.80 1.51
C GLY A 37 8.63 -3.34 2.46
N GLU A 38 8.26 -4.00 3.55
CA GLU A 38 9.21 -4.68 4.45
C GLU A 38 9.85 -5.88 3.76
N PHE A 39 9.05 -6.69 3.08
CA PHE A 39 9.53 -7.85 2.31
C PHE A 39 10.55 -7.41 1.24
N MET A 40 10.23 -6.41 0.43
CA MET A 40 11.13 -5.93 -0.63
C MET A 40 12.45 -5.38 -0.07
N ARG A 41 12.42 -4.67 1.08
CA ARG A 41 13.66 -4.21 1.75
C ARG A 41 14.51 -5.37 2.24
N ALA A 42 13.90 -6.36 2.90
CA ALA A 42 14.61 -7.54 3.39
C ALA A 42 15.27 -8.30 2.23
N TYR A 43 14.55 -8.50 1.14
CA TYR A 43 15.06 -9.12 -0.07
C TYR A 43 16.23 -8.32 -0.69
N ALA A 44 16.09 -6.99 -0.81
CA ALA A 44 17.15 -6.14 -1.34
C ALA A 44 18.43 -6.18 -0.48
N THR A 45 18.28 -6.23 0.84
CA THR A 45 19.42 -6.35 1.77
C THR A 45 20.10 -7.71 1.60
N GLU A 46 19.33 -8.80 1.55
CA GLU A 46 19.88 -10.16 1.36
C GLU A 46 20.64 -10.30 0.04
N LYS A 47 20.15 -9.67 -1.03
CA LYS A 47 20.79 -9.70 -2.36
C LYS A 47 21.91 -8.67 -2.54
N GLY A 48 22.18 -7.83 -1.53
CA GLY A 48 23.21 -6.78 -1.62
C GLY A 48 22.82 -5.60 -2.52
N TYR A 49 21.54 -5.43 -2.84
CA TYR A 49 21.02 -4.31 -3.62
C TYR A 49 20.77 -3.06 -2.77
N PHE A 50 20.76 -3.21 -1.46
CA PHE A 50 20.52 -2.15 -0.50
C PHE A 50 21.35 -2.35 0.77
N ASP A 51 22.03 -1.29 1.20
CA ASP A 51 22.70 -1.23 2.49
C ASP A 51 21.86 -0.38 3.46
N PRO A 52 21.26 -0.99 4.49
CA PRO A 52 20.47 -0.25 5.48
C PRO A 52 21.25 0.85 6.22
N SER A 53 22.58 0.74 6.31
CA SER A 53 23.44 1.73 6.97
C SER A 53 23.67 2.99 6.15
N SER A 54 23.40 2.95 4.84
CA SER A 54 23.63 4.09 3.93
C SER A 54 22.60 5.21 4.07
N GLY A 55 21.52 4.99 4.83
CA GLY A 55 20.40 5.91 4.95
C GLY A 55 19.56 6.00 3.65
N GLY A 56 18.26 6.04 3.79
CA GLY A 56 17.38 6.17 2.62
C GLY A 56 16.71 4.87 2.17
N HIS A 57 16.29 4.82 0.92
CA HIS A 57 15.59 3.69 0.34
C HIS A 57 16.33 3.10 -0.85
N HIS A 58 16.22 1.80 -1.04
CA HIS A 58 16.66 1.16 -2.28
C HIS A 58 15.89 1.72 -3.49
N ASP A 59 16.58 1.80 -4.62
CA ASP A 59 15.94 2.24 -5.86
C ASP A 59 14.95 1.17 -6.34
N ALA A 60 13.73 1.60 -6.70
CA ALA A 60 12.69 0.70 -7.20
C ALA A 60 13.05 0.00 -8.52
N THR A 61 14.10 0.47 -9.21
CA THR A 61 14.57 -0.11 -10.47
C THR A 61 15.56 -1.27 -10.29
N VAL A 62 15.94 -1.62 -9.06
CA VAL A 62 16.82 -2.77 -8.79
C VAL A 62 16.12 -4.12 -8.99
N TYR A 63 14.78 -4.12 -9.03
CA TYR A 63 13.99 -5.33 -9.25
C TYR A 63 13.50 -5.40 -10.70
N SER A 64 13.46 -6.62 -11.25
CA SER A 64 12.83 -6.83 -12.54
C SER A 64 11.30 -6.66 -12.45
N ASP A 65 10.68 -6.34 -13.57
CA ASP A 65 9.21 -6.24 -13.65
C ASP A 65 8.54 -7.58 -13.29
N GLU A 66 9.15 -8.69 -13.68
CA GLU A 66 8.67 -10.04 -13.42
C GLU A 66 8.66 -10.35 -11.94
N PHE A 67 9.73 -9.99 -11.21
CA PHE A 67 9.83 -10.22 -9.77
C PHE A 67 8.79 -9.38 -9.00
N ASP A 68 8.68 -8.08 -9.31
CA ASP A 68 7.66 -7.23 -8.69
C ASP A 68 6.26 -7.80 -8.93
N ARG A 69 5.99 -8.22 -10.18
CA ARG A 69 4.71 -8.79 -10.55
C ARG A 69 4.43 -10.12 -9.84
N GLU A 70 5.43 -10.97 -9.67
CA GLU A 70 5.29 -12.22 -8.92
C GLU A 70 4.86 -11.94 -7.46
N VAL A 71 5.55 -11.03 -6.78
CA VAL A 71 5.20 -10.64 -5.40
C VAL A 71 3.79 -10.06 -5.31
N ASP A 72 3.41 -9.19 -6.23
CA ASP A 72 2.09 -8.57 -6.26
C ASP A 72 0.97 -9.60 -6.56
N MET A 73 1.21 -10.51 -7.50
CA MET A 73 0.23 -11.56 -7.84
C MET A 73 0.11 -12.60 -6.72
N ASP A 74 1.17 -12.90 -5.98
CA ASP A 74 1.10 -13.74 -4.77
C ASP A 74 0.22 -13.10 -3.70
N MET A 75 0.33 -11.78 -3.49
CA MET A 75 -0.58 -11.07 -2.59
C MET A 75 -2.03 -11.18 -3.06
N ARG A 76 -2.31 -10.99 -4.36
CA ARG A 76 -3.66 -11.17 -4.90
C ARG A 76 -4.16 -12.61 -4.73
N SER A 77 -3.32 -13.61 -4.99
CA SER A 77 -3.65 -15.03 -4.80
C SER A 77 -4.07 -15.34 -3.35
N LYS A 78 -3.33 -14.79 -2.36
CA LYS A 78 -3.70 -14.90 -0.94
C LYS A 78 -5.08 -14.31 -0.65
N LEU A 79 -5.39 -13.11 -1.20
CA LEU A 79 -6.70 -12.49 -1.02
C LEU A 79 -7.84 -13.32 -1.62
N MET A 80 -7.58 -14.09 -2.66
CA MET A 80 -8.58 -14.93 -3.33
C MET A 80 -8.77 -16.30 -2.66
N SER A 81 -7.70 -16.88 -2.09
CA SER A 81 -7.68 -18.25 -1.59
C SER A 81 -7.68 -18.37 -0.07
N GLU A 82 -7.25 -17.33 0.64
CA GLU A 82 -7.07 -17.34 2.08
C GLU A 82 -7.92 -16.26 2.76
N LYS A 83 -8.04 -16.33 4.09
CA LYS A 83 -8.82 -15.40 4.90
C LYS A 83 -7.99 -14.86 6.05
N LYS A 84 -8.45 -13.73 6.60
CA LYS A 84 -7.83 -13.07 7.76
C LYS A 84 -6.42 -12.56 7.48
N TRP A 85 -6.20 -12.04 6.27
CA TRP A 85 -4.99 -11.33 5.90
C TRP A 85 -5.19 -9.82 5.96
N VAL A 86 -4.20 -9.13 6.50
CA VAL A 86 -3.99 -7.68 6.36
C VAL A 86 -2.76 -7.49 5.49
N LEU A 87 -2.95 -7.13 4.22
CA LEU A 87 -1.86 -6.93 3.26
C LEU A 87 -1.61 -5.44 3.04
N GLU A 88 -0.39 -5.00 3.28
CA GLU A 88 0.03 -3.61 3.08
C GLU A 88 1.05 -3.52 1.95
N SER A 89 0.75 -2.70 0.96
CA SER A 89 1.68 -2.25 -0.07
C SER A 89 1.12 -1.03 -0.80
N TRP A 90 1.92 -0.39 -1.64
CA TRP A 90 1.42 0.74 -2.43
C TRP A 90 0.22 0.35 -3.29
N LEU A 91 0.21 -0.86 -3.87
CA LEU A 91 -0.80 -1.33 -4.81
C LEU A 91 -1.82 -2.31 -4.22
N SER A 92 -1.75 -2.67 -2.93
CA SER A 92 -2.58 -3.75 -2.37
C SER A 92 -4.08 -3.56 -2.60
N GLY A 93 -4.59 -2.32 -2.54
CA GLY A 93 -5.99 -2.02 -2.83
C GLY A 93 -6.34 -2.14 -4.33
N PHE A 94 -5.41 -1.82 -5.23
CA PHE A 94 -5.57 -2.11 -6.66
C PHE A 94 -5.56 -3.62 -6.93
N LEU A 95 -4.63 -4.35 -6.32
CA LEU A 95 -4.56 -5.82 -6.45
C LEU A 95 -5.83 -6.51 -5.90
N ALA A 96 -6.56 -5.86 -5.01
CA ALA A 96 -7.82 -6.34 -4.47
C ALA A 96 -9.06 -5.99 -5.31
N GLN A 97 -8.90 -5.26 -6.42
CA GLN A 97 -10.04 -4.96 -7.29
C GLN A 97 -10.68 -6.25 -7.83
N GLN A 98 -12.01 -6.32 -7.83
CA GLN A 98 -12.81 -7.48 -8.21
C GLN A 98 -12.58 -8.75 -7.34
N VAL A 99 -11.88 -8.63 -6.19
CA VAL A 99 -11.79 -9.73 -5.22
C VAL A 99 -12.87 -9.52 -4.14
N PRO A 100 -13.84 -10.44 -4.03
CA PRO A 100 -14.92 -10.29 -3.07
C PRO A 100 -14.43 -10.45 -1.63
N GLY A 101 -15.07 -9.78 -0.69
CA GLY A 101 -14.77 -9.93 0.74
C GLY A 101 -13.47 -9.27 1.20
N VAL A 102 -12.90 -8.35 0.40
CA VAL A 102 -11.71 -7.57 0.79
C VAL A 102 -12.09 -6.14 1.09
N LEU A 103 -11.79 -5.68 2.30
CA LEU A 103 -11.87 -4.26 2.67
C LEU A 103 -10.64 -3.53 2.12
N LYS A 104 -10.86 -2.61 1.19
CA LYS A 104 -9.79 -1.81 0.58
C LYS A 104 -9.67 -0.46 1.30
N VAL A 105 -8.54 -0.25 1.99
CA VAL A 105 -8.22 0.97 2.75
C VAL A 105 -7.14 1.76 2.03
N LEU A 106 -7.40 3.04 1.77
CA LEU A 106 -6.42 3.99 1.28
C LEU A 106 -5.99 4.92 2.42
N MET A 107 -4.70 4.92 2.72
CA MET A 107 -4.09 5.88 3.63
C MET A 107 -3.57 7.07 2.85
N VAL A 108 -4.02 8.25 3.22
CA VAL A 108 -3.52 9.52 2.69
C VAL A 108 -2.99 10.39 3.83
N CYS A 109 -2.24 11.42 3.51
CA CYS A 109 -1.92 12.52 4.41
C CYS A 109 -1.98 13.81 3.59
N SER A 110 -3.01 14.60 3.79
CA SER A 110 -3.29 15.81 3.03
C SER A 110 -2.22 16.90 3.25
N ASN A 111 -1.50 16.86 4.37
CA ASN A 111 -0.42 17.79 4.67
C ASN A 111 0.94 17.25 4.20
N LYS A 112 1.47 17.87 3.13
CA LYS A 112 2.75 17.48 2.54
C LYS A 112 3.94 17.64 3.50
N ALA A 113 3.95 18.69 4.33
CA ALA A 113 5.04 18.93 5.27
C ALA A 113 5.09 17.82 6.34
N VAL A 114 3.94 17.41 6.86
CA VAL A 114 3.83 16.29 7.81
C VAL A 114 4.30 14.98 7.18
N ARG A 115 4.00 14.74 5.90
CA ARG A 115 4.52 13.56 5.19
C ARG A 115 6.03 13.56 5.10
N ILE A 116 6.61 14.70 4.74
CA ILE A 116 8.08 14.85 4.63
C ILE A 116 8.71 14.64 6.01
N ASP A 117 8.17 15.28 7.05
CA ASP A 117 8.68 15.15 8.43
C ASP A 117 8.69 13.70 8.91
N ARG A 118 7.63 12.93 8.65
CA ARG A 118 7.58 11.50 8.96
C ARG A 118 8.68 10.69 8.25
N ILE A 119 9.00 11.03 7.00
CA ILE A 119 10.07 10.36 6.24
C ILE A 119 11.44 10.78 6.78
N VAL A 120 11.65 12.06 7.06
CA VAL A 120 12.87 12.59 7.68
C VAL A 120 13.16 11.85 9.00
N ASN A 121 12.17 11.75 9.87
CA ASN A 121 12.33 11.10 11.18
C ASN A 121 12.55 9.59 11.08
N ARG A 122 11.89 8.93 10.12
CA ARG A 122 12.05 7.48 9.91
C ARG A 122 13.42 7.11 9.34
N ASP A 123 13.87 7.88 8.35
CA ASP A 123 15.03 7.53 7.52
C ASP A 123 16.30 8.29 7.94
N ALA A 124 16.20 9.21 8.92
CA ALA A 124 17.29 10.07 9.40
C ALA A 124 18.00 10.86 8.29
N ILE A 125 17.22 11.44 7.36
CA ILE A 125 17.72 12.19 6.19
C ILE A 125 17.23 13.64 6.22
N SER A 126 17.82 14.51 5.39
CA SER A 126 17.38 15.90 5.30
C SER A 126 15.98 16.02 4.63
N PRO A 127 15.23 17.10 4.90
CA PRO A 127 13.93 17.36 4.27
C PRO A 127 14.00 17.41 2.74
N ASP A 128 15.06 18.02 2.18
CA ASP A 128 15.25 18.12 0.73
C ASP A 128 15.48 16.73 0.10
N LEU A 129 16.28 15.88 0.76
CA LEU A 129 16.51 14.52 0.31
C LEU A 129 15.25 13.67 0.44
N ALA A 130 14.48 13.82 1.53
CA ALA A 130 13.20 13.15 1.71
C ALA A 130 12.20 13.50 0.59
N LEU A 131 12.11 14.80 0.25
CA LEU A 131 11.25 15.28 -0.83
C LEU A 131 11.69 14.74 -2.20
N ALA A 132 12.99 14.81 -2.50
CA ALA A 132 13.56 14.29 -3.74
C ALA A 132 13.31 12.78 -3.89
N ASN A 133 13.59 11.99 -2.85
CA ASN A 133 13.34 10.56 -2.81
C ASN A 133 11.86 10.21 -2.99
N MET A 134 10.97 10.95 -2.33
CA MET A 134 9.53 10.73 -2.43
C MET A 134 9.03 10.96 -3.87
N ASN A 135 9.43 12.06 -4.51
CA ASN A 135 9.03 12.38 -5.88
C ASN A 135 9.61 11.39 -6.89
N ASN A 136 10.91 11.11 -6.81
CA ASN A 136 11.60 10.20 -7.71
C ASN A 136 11.00 8.78 -7.65
N ARG A 137 10.76 8.27 -6.45
CA ARG A 137 10.13 6.95 -6.26
C ARG A 137 8.71 6.93 -6.81
N TYR A 138 7.93 7.97 -6.55
CA TYR A 138 6.57 8.05 -7.06
C TYR A 138 6.55 8.01 -8.60
N GLU A 139 7.34 8.86 -9.25
CA GLU A 139 7.39 8.96 -10.71
C GLU A 139 7.89 7.66 -11.37
N LYS A 140 8.99 7.08 -10.85
CA LYS A 140 9.55 5.84 -11.38
C LYS A 140 8.57 4.68 -11.23
N ASN A 141 8.00 4.50 -10.04
CA ASN A 141 7.06 3.43 -9.78
C ASN A 141 5.76 3.60 -10.58
N LEU A 142 5.21 4.82 -10.65
CA LEU A 142 3.99 5.07 -11.42
C LEU A 142 4.19 4.69 -12.90
N LYS A 143 5.28 5.15 -13.53
CA LYS A 143 5.61 4.81 -14.93
C LYS A 143 5.75 3.30 -15.13
N LYS A 144 6.44 2.62 -14.21
CA LYS A 144 6.63 1.18 -14.23
C LYS A 144 5.29 0.47 -14.15
N TRP A 145 4.49 0.75 -13.14
CA TRP A 145 3.22 0.07 -12.90
C TRP A 145 2.14 0.38 -13.94
N GLN A 146 2.10 1.59 -14.47
CA GLN A 146 1.22 1.91 -15.60
C GLN A 146 1.49 1.04 -16.82
N ARG A 147 2.75 0.65 -17.05
CA ARG A 147 3.13 -0.28 -18.12
C ARG A 147 2.87 -1.74 -17.75
N VAL A 148 3.30 -2.14 -16.55
CA VAL A 148 3.24 -3.54 -16.09
C VAL A 148 1.80 -4.01 -15.86
N TYR A 149 0.93 -3.12 -15.38
CA TYR A 149 -0.47 -3.43 -15.01
C TYR A 149 -1.51 -2.78 -15.94
N ALA A 150 -1.13 -2.42 -17.15
CA ALA A 150 -2.05 -1.81 -18.10
C ALA A 150 -3.26 -2.71 -18.41
N GLN A 151 -3.04 -4.01 -18.57
CA GLN A 151 -4.11 -4.98 -18.83
C GLN A 151 -5.01 -5.18 -17.62
N GLU A 152 -4.41 -5.35 -16.42
CA GLU A 152 -5.15 -5.50 -15.17
C GLU A 152 -5.97 -4.25 -14.84
N TRP A 153 -5.48 -3.06 -15.18
CA TRP A 153 -6.27 -1.84 -15.06
C TRP A 153 -7.52 -1.89 -15.93
N GLN A 154 -7.40 -2.33 -17.19
CA GLN A 154 -8.56 -2.50 -18.05
C GLN A 154 -9.53 -3.54 -17.50
N ASP A 155 -9.04 -4.69 -17.08
CA ASP A 155 -9.88 -5.82 -16.66
C ASP A 155 -10.53 -5.59 -15.28
N TRP A 156 -9.81 -4.97 -14.34
CA TRP A 156 -10.27 -4.89 -12.95
C TRP A 156 -10.90 -3.55 -12.59
N VAL A 157 -10.66 -2.50 -13.36
CA VAL A 157 -11.12 -1.15 -13.05
C VAL A 157 -12.00 -0.55 -14.13
N VAL A 158 -11.58 -0.60 -15.40
CA VAL A 158 -12.33 -0.02 -16.53
C VAL A 158 -13.52 -0.91 -16.92
N ALA A 159 -13.30 -2.19 -17.16
CA ALA A 159 -14.35 -3.10 -17.60
C ALA A 159 -15.53 -3.20 -16.60
N PRO A 160 -15.31 -3.15 -15.28
CA PRO A 160 -16.39 -3.05 -14.29
C PRO A 160 -17.02 -1.65 -14.16
N ASN A 161 -16.67 -0.71 -15.04
CA ASN A 161 -17.16 0.67 -15.04
C ASN A 161 -16.85 1.47 -13.75
N ARG A 162 -15.73 1.19 -13.09
CA ARG A 162 -15.28 1.98 -11.94
C ARG A 162 -14.70 3.33 -12.38
N VAL A 163 -14.14 3.38 -13.58
CA VAL A 163 -13.59 4.58 -14.21
C VAL A 163 -13.88 4.54 -15.71
N LYS A 164 -13.74 5.68 -16.40
CA LYS A 164 -13.83 5.73 -17.86
C LYS A 164 -12.52 5.24 -18.48
N SER A 165 -12.59 4.67 -19.66
CA SER A 165 -11.40 4.24 -20.42
C SER A 165 -10.48 5.40 -20.81
N SER A 166 -11.01 6.63 -20.86
CA SER A 166 -10.23 7.85 -21.10
C SER A 166 -9.53 8.41 -19.86
N ASP A 167 -9.89 7.92 -18.67
CA ASP A 167 -9.26 8.40 -17.43
C ASP A 167 -7.83 7.89 -17.32
N PRO A 168 -6.89 8.68 -16.79
CA PRO A 168 -5.53 8.22 -16.59
C PRO A 168 -5.49 7.09 -15.55
N ILE A 169 -4.51 6.19 -15.69
CA ILE A 169 -4.24 5.17 -14.69
C ILE A 169 -3.73 5.85 -13.42
N ASP A 170 -4.52 5.79 -12.38
CA ASP A 170 -4.19 6.25 -11.02
C ASP A 170 -4.64 5.21 -10.00
N PHE A 171 -3.69 4.46 -9.47
CA PHE A 171 -3.93 3.35 -8.55
C PHE A 171 -4.41 3.81 -7.17
N TRP A 172 -4.28 5.10 -6.84
CA TRP A 172 -4.65 5.68 -5.53
C TRP A 172 -5.87 6.60 -5.61
N ARG A 173 -6.65 6.53 -6.68
CA ARG A 173 -7.96 7.19 -6.75
C ARG A 173 -8.83 6.74 -5.59
N GLN A 174 -9.40 7.69 -4.88
CA GLN A 174 -10.19 7.42 -3.68
C GLN A 174 -11.43 6.57 -3.95
N ASP A 175 -12.03 6.68 -5.12
CA ASP A 175 -13.22 5.95 -5.55
C ASP A 175 -12.97 4.44 -5.83
N LEU A 176 -11.73 3.99 -5.82
CA LEU A 176 -11.36 2.57 -5.88
C LEU A 176 -11.33 1.89 -4.50
N TYR A 177 -11.46 2.65 -3.42
CA TYR A 177 -11.32 2.16 -2.05
C TYR A 177 -12.65 2.23 -1.29
N ASP A 178 -12.81 1.34 -0.33
CA ASP A 178 -14.01 1.29 0.52
C ASP A 178 -13.89 2.29 1.68
N VAL A 179 -12.65 2.54 2.14
CA VAL A 179 -12.33 3.47 3.22
C VAL A 179 -11.11 4.30 2.85
N VAL A 180 -11.22 5.62 3.00
CA VAL A 180 -10.10 6.56 2.83
C VAL A 180 -9.83 7.25 4.16
N ILE A 181 -8.59 7.19 4.64
CA ILE A 181 -8.18 7.74 5.94
C ILE A 181 -7.10 8.80 5.73
N ASP A 182 -7.42 10.05 6.08
CA ASP A 182 -6.44 11.13 6.11
C ASP A 182 -5.76 11.21 7.47
N THR A 183 -4.52 10.75 7.53
CA THR A 183 -3.73 10.69 8.76
C THR A 183 -3.18 12.04 9.23
N TYR A 184 -3.47 13.12 8.52
CA TYR A 184 -3.30 14.46 9.07
C TYR A 184 -4.44 14.83 10.01
N SER A 185 -5.66 14.35 9.72
CA SER A 185 -6.89 14.70 10.41
C SER A 185 -7.27 13.76 11.54
N VAL A 186 -6.71 12.54 11.55
CA VAL A 186 -7.04 11.52 12.56
C VAL A 186 -5.78 10.94 13.21
N SER A 187 -5.91 10.55 14.47
CA SER A 187 -4.86 9.84 15.19
C SER A 187 -4.70 8.39 14.72
N GLN A 188 -3.60 7.74 15.12
CA GLN A 188 -3.35 6.33 14.81
C GLN A 188 -4.44 5.41 15.39
N LEU A 189 -4.94 5.72 16.60
CA LEU A 189 -6.00 4.97 17.26
C LEU A 189 -7.33 5.12 16.53
N GLU A 190 -7.69 6.35 16.14
CA GLU A 190 -8.90 6.61 15.35
C GLU A 190 -8.84 5.90 13.99
N ALA A 191 -7.71 5.95 13.29
CA ALA A 191 -7.52 5.23 12.03
C ALA A 191 -7.73 3.72 12.19
N THR A 192 -7.20 3.13 13.27
CA THR A 192 -7.40 1.72 13.61
C THR A 192 -8.88 1.43 13.86
N ASN A 193 -9.57 2.26 14.66
CA ASN A 193 -10.98 2.07 14.99
C ASN A 193 -11.88 2.22 13.75
N ILE A 194 -11.57 3.11 12.82
CA ILE A 194 -12.31 3.23 11.54
C ILE A 194 -12.29 1.89 10.79
N VAL A 195 -11.12 1.26 10.66
CA VAL A 195 -10.99 -0.02 9.96
C VAL A 195 -11.71 -1.15 10.72
N LEU A 196 -11.56 -1.22 12.05
CA LEU A 196 -12.25 -2.23 12.87
C LEU A 196 -13.77 -2.11 12.79
N ASN A 197 -14.28 -0.88 12.79
CA ASN A 197 -15.72 -0.63 12.64
C ASN A 197 -16.21 -1.03 11.23
N ALA A 198 -15.45 -0.74 10.18
CA ALA A 198 -15.81 -1.12 8.81
C ALA A 198 -15.93 -2.66 8.66
N ILE A 199 -15.04 -3.42 9.29
CA ILE A 199 -15.11 -4.90 9.28
C ILE A 199 -16.39 -5.39 9.97
N LYS A 200 -16.76 -4.78 11.11
CA LYS A 200 -17.91 -5.18 11.93
C LYS A 200 -19.25 -4.75 11.32
N SER A 201 -19.31 -3.60 10.67
CA SER A 201 -20.55 -3.05 10.11
C SER A 201 -21.15 -3.86 8.95
N THR A 202 -20.43 -4.88 8.49
CA THR A 202 -20.86 -5.78 7.40
C THR A 202 -21.40 -7.13 7.95
N GLN A 203 -21.51 -7.23 9.28
CA GLN A 203 -22.19 -8.34 9.95
C GLN A 203 -23.70 -8.07 10.02
#